data_1db433e90aac24cd76dbfcf45c7b41af
#
_entry.id   1db433e90aac24cd76dbfcf45c7b41af
#
_cell.length_a   1.000
_cell.length_b   1.000
_cell.length_c   1.000
_cell.angle_alpha   90.00
_cell.angle_beta   90.00
_cell.angle_gamma   90.00
#
_symmetry.space_group_name_H-M   'P 1'
#
loop_
_entity.id
_entity.type
_entity.pdbx_description
1 polymer ?
#
loop_
_entity_poly.entity_id
_entity_poly.type
_entity_poly.pdbx_seq_one_letter_code
_entity_poly.pdbx_strand_id
1 'polypeptide(L)'
;HAVHHQARHPTFIDAYYVHPVETFVGVALFLGSLALLAAVLGPFHVITVIITSVIFTQLNIINHTYVDLPYRPFRTLSWITAKHRVHHENMHKGNYATITLLYDKLFGTLD
;
A
#
# COMPACT_ATOMS: atom_id res chain seq x y z
N HIS A 1 -2.20 13.00 -4.60
CA HIS A 1 -2.23 12.37 -3.26
C HIS A 1 -3.18 13.10 -2.31
N ALA A 2 -3.21 14.44 -2.34
CA ALA A 2 -4.15 15.21 -1.51
C ALA A 2 -5.64 14.87 -1.75
N VAL A 3 -6.01 14.40 -2.94
CA VAL A 3 -7.39 13.92 -3.22
C VAL A 3 -7.67 12.65 -2.44
N HIS A 4 -6.74 11.71 -2.41
CA HIS A 4 -6.83 10.48 -1.65
C HIS A 4 -6.97 10.73 -0.15
N HIS A 5 -6.23 11.70 0.39
CA HIS A 5 -6.28 12.10 1.80
C HIS A 5 -7.50 12.95 2.20
N GLN A 6 -8.46 13.20 1.31
CA GLN A 6 -9.76 13.77 1.71
C GLN A 6 -10.56 12.80 2.59
N ALA A 7 -10.34 11.49 2.42
CA ALA A 7 -10.88 10.46 3.30
C ALA A 7 -10.04 10.35 4.59
N ARG A 8 -10.36 11.13 5.61
CA ARG A 8 -9.67 11.09 6.92
C ARG A 8 -9.92 9.80 7.71
N HIS A 9 -11.03 9.15 7.45
CA HIS A 9 -11.41 7.85 8.00
C HIS A 9 -11.70 6.90 6.84
N PRO A 10 -10.64 6.42 6.17
CA PRO A 10 -10.80 5.68 4.93
C PRO A 10 -11.54 4.36 5.17
N THR A 11 -12.27 3.95 4.15
CA THR A 11 -12.88 2.65 3.99
C THR A 11 -12.21 1.90 2.84
N PHE A 12 -12.55 0.63 2.65
CA PHE A 12 -12.01 -0.16 1.54
C PHE A 12 -12.25 0.45 0.15
N ILE A 13 -13.32 1.26 -0.01
CA ILE A 13 -13.63 1.94 -1.28
C ILE A 13 -12.65 3.11 -1.51
N ASP A 14 -12.22 3.77 -0.44
CA ASP A 14 -11.35 4.94 -0.52
C ASP A 14 -9.93 4.56 -0.99
N ALA A 15 -9.56 3.29 -0.94
CA ALA A 15 -8.34 2.78 -1.56
C ALA A 15 -8.27 3.08 -3.07
N TYR A 16 -9.43 3.23 -3.72
CA TYR A 16 -9.55 3.56 -5.14
C TYR A 16 -9.88 5.04 -5.40
N TYR A 17 -10.15 5.81 -4.34
CA TYR A 17 -10.42 7.24 -4.47
C TYR A 17 -9.10 8.02 -4.56
N VAL A 18 -8.55 8.06 -5.75
CA VAL A 18 -7.26 8.68 -6.06
C VAL A 18 -7.36 9.55 -7.30
N HIS A 19 -6.49 10.54 -7.41
CA HIS A 19 -6.43 11.36 -8.61
C HIS A 19 -5.94 10.53 -9.81
N PRO A 20 -6.52 10.67 -11.03
CA PRO A 20 -6.11 9.89 -12.20
C PRO A 20 -4.61 9.91 -12.50
N VAL A 21 -3.94 11.04 -12.27
CA VAL A 21 -2.48 11.16 -12.42
C VAL A 21 -1.74 10.27 -11.42
N GLU A 22 -2.22 10.17 -10.20
CA GLU A 22 -1.65 9.30 -9.17
C GLU A 22 -1.80 7.83 -9.55
N THR A 23 -2.97 7.45 -10.04
CA THR A 23 -3.22 6.11 -10.59
C THR A 23 -2.26 5.81 -11.73
N PHE A 24 -2.11 6.72 -12.67
CA PHE A 24 -1.19 6.56 -13.81
C PHE A 24 0.26 6.37 -13.33
N VAL A 25 0.73 7.20 -12.43
CA VAL A 25 2.09 7.11 -11.86
C VAL A 25 2.27 5.79 -11.13
N GLY A 26 1.30 5.38 -10.30
CA GLY A 26 1.33 4.11 -9.58
C GLY A 26 1.43 2.89 -10.52
N VAL A 27 0.61 2.86 -11.57
CA VAL A 27 0.65 1.81 -12.58
C VAL A 27 1.99 1.82 -13.34
N ALA A 28 2.48 3.00 -13.74
CA ALA A 28 3.75 3.13 -14.44
C ALA A 28 4.93 2.63 -13.57
N LEU A 29 4.94 2.96 -12.28
CA LEU A 29 5.94 2.49 -11.33
C LEU A 29 5.86 0.96 -11.14
N PHE A 30 4.66 0.42 -11.01
CA PHE A 30 4.46 -1.02 -10.87
C PHE A 30 4.96 -1.79 -12.11
N LEU A 31 4.52 -1.39 -13.31
CA LEU A 31 4.92 -2.03 -14.55
C LEU A 31 6.41 -1.81 -14.86
N GLY A 32 6.93 -0.62 -14.59
CA GLY A 32 8.35 -0.30 -14.75
C GLY A 32 9.25 -1.12 -13.83
N SER A 33 8.85 -1.30 -12.57
CA SER A 33 9.56 -2.16 -11.61
C SER A 33 9.55 -3.62 -12.06
N LEU A 34 8.40 -4.09 -12.54
CA LEU A 34 8.25 -5.45 -13.06
C LEU A 34 9.14 -5.67 -14.29
N ALA A 35 9.16 -4.72 -15.23
CA ALA A 35 10.00 -4.80 -16.42
C ALA A 35 11.50 -4.77 -16.06
N LEU A 36 11.91 -3.91 -15.13
CA LEU A 36 13.28 -3.84 -14.65
C LEU A 36 13.71 -5.16 -13.98
N LEU A 37 12.89 -5.70 -13.11
CA LEU A 37 13.17 -6.99 -12.47
C LEU A 37 13.24 -8.13 -13.50
N ALA A 38 12.35 -8.14 -14.49
CA ALA A 38 12.39 -9.14 -15.56
C ALA A 38 13.65 -9.02 -16.43
N ALA A 39 14.15 -7.82 -16.65
CA ALA A 39 15.39 -7.59 -17.37
C ALA A 39 16.62 -8.11 -16.62
N VAL A 40 16.61 -8.06 -15.28
CA VAL A 40 17.74 -8.49 -14.44
C VAL A 40 17.66 -9.98 -14.09
N LEU A 41 16.47 -10.47 -13.75
CA LEU A 41 16.26 -11.82 -13.22
C LEU A 41 15.75 -12.82 -14.27
N GLY A 42 15.36 -12.34 -15.44
CA GLY A 42 14.68 -13.10 -16.48
C GLY A 42 13.15 -12.99 -16.40
N PRO A 43 12.45 -13.49 -17.41
CA PRO A 43 10.99 -13.34 -17.53
C PRO A 43 10.27 -14.10 -16.42
N PHE A 44 9.24 -13.47 -15.85
CA PHE A 44 8.37 -14.07 -14.85
C PHE A 44 7.27 -14.90 -15.50
N HIS A 45 6.90 -15.99 -14.85
CA HIS A 45 5.72 -16.74 -15.24
C HIS A 45 4.46 -15.89 -15.02
N VAL A 46 3.50 -15.95 -15.94
CA VAL A 46 2.28 -15.14 -15.89
C VAL A 46 1.50 -15.31 -14.59
N ILE A 47 1.45 -16.52 -14.05
CA ILE A 47 0.79 -16.81 -12.76
C ILE A 47 1.45 -16.04 -11.61
N THR A 48 2.78 -15.93 -11.60
CA THR A 48 3.51 -15.14 -10.58
C THR A 48 3.08 -13.68 -10.64
N VAL A 49 2.99 -13.10 -11.83
CA VAL A 49 2.55 -11.71 -12.02
C VAL A 49 1.13 -11.51 -11.53
N ILE A 50 0.21 -12.43 -11.89
CA ILE A 50 -1.19 -12.37 -11.47
C ILE A 50 -1.30 -12.46 -9.95
N ILE A 51 -0.66 -13.45 -9.31
CA ILE A 51 -0.71 -13.62 -7.85
C ILE A 51 -0.14 -12.40 -7.15
N THR A 52 1.00 -11.88 -7.59
CA THR A 52 1.62 -10.68 -7.01
C THR A 52 0.71 -9.47 -7.12
N SER A 53 0.08 -9.27 -8.28
CA SER A 53 -0.85 -8.16 -8.51
C SER A 53 -2.08 -8.26 -7.62
N VAL A 54 -2.64 -9.46 -7.45
CA VAL A 54 -3.79 -9.71 -6.55
C VAL A 54 -3.40 -9.42 -5.11
N ILE A 55 -2.27 -9.97 -4.64
CA ILE A 55 -1.80 -9.74 -3.26
C ILE A 55 -1.57 -8.25 -3.01
N PHE A 56 -0.87 -7.57 -3.92
CA PHE A 56 -0.62 -6.13 -3.83
C PHE A 56 -1.93 -5.34 -3.70
N THR A 57 -2.90 -5.62 -4.58
CA THR A 57 -4.20 -4.95 -4.57
C THR A 57 -4.97 -5.21 -3.28
N GLN A 58 -5.02 -6.46 -2.81
CA GLN A 58 -5.73 -6.81 -1.58
C GLN A 58 -5.09 -6.18 -0.35
N LEU A 59 -3.76 -6.17 -0.26
CA LEU A 59 -3.07 -5.51 0.85
C LEU A 59 -3.32 -4.00 0.85
N ASN A 60 -3.35 -3.36 -0.32
CA ASN A 60 -3.68 -1.95 -0.43
C ASN A 60 -5.11 -1.66 0.07
N ILE A 61 -6.09 -2.48 -0.33
CA ILE A 61 -7.48 -2.36 0.13
C ILE A 61 -7.58 -2.54 1.65
N ILE A 62 -6.93 -3.58 2.19
CA ILE A 62 -6.95 -3.90 3.62
C ILE A 62 -6.36 -2.76 4.44
N ASN A 63 -5.30 -2.11 3.95
CA ASN A 63 -4.69 -0.98 4.65
C ASN A 63 -5.62 0.22 4.81
N HIS A 64 -6.54 0.41 3.88
CA HIS A 64 -7.56 1.45 3.95
C HIS A 64 -8.79 1.02 4.77
N THR A 65 -8.83 -0.24 5.19
CA THR A 65 -9.88 -0.77 6.04
C THR A 65 -9.35 -0.87 7.47
N TYR A 66 -10.00 -0.21 8.42
CA TYR A 66 -9.64 -0.40 9.82
C TYR A 66 -10.09 -1.79 10.26
N VAL A 67 -9.14 -2.72 10.25
CA VAL A 67 -9.36 -4.10 10.69
C VAL A 67 -8.52 -4.34 11.94
N ASP A 68 -9.16 -4.42 13.08
CA ASP A 68 -8.53 -4.87 14.33
C ASP A 68 -8.88 -6.35 14.56
N LEU A 69 -7.98 -7.22 14.14
CA LEU A 69 -8.10 -8.66 14.37
C LEU A 69 -7.16 -9.05 15.52
N PRO A 70 -7.70 -9.44 16.70
CA PRO A 70 -6.91 -9.70 17.89
C PRO A 70 -6.07 -10.99 17.82
N TYR A 71 -6.23 -11.79 16.77
CA TYR A 71 -5.56 -13.08 16.60
C TYR A 71 -4.12 -12.92 16.17
N ARG A 72 -3.22 -13.73 16.72
CA ARG A 72 -1.77 -13.65 16.47
C ARG A 72 -1.35 -13.53 14.99
N PRO A 73 -1.89 -14.30 14.03
CA PRO A 73 -1.48 -14.18 12.62
C PRO A 73 -1.75 -12.80 12.03
N PHE A 74 -2.76 -12.09 12.54
CA PHE A 74 -3.22 -10.81 12.00
C PHE A 74 -2.71 -9.59 12.77
N ARG A 75 -1.99 -9.75 13.89
CA ARG A 75 -1.50 -8.63 14.69
C ARG A 75 -0.61 -7.67 13.90
N THR A 76 0.28 -8.21 13.07
CA THR A 76 1.15 -7.38 12.23
C THR A 76 0.32 -6.59 11.22
N LEU A 77 -0.67 -7.21 10.60
CA LEU A 77 -1.57 -6.55 9.66
C LEU A 77 -2.36 -5.44 10.36
N SER A 78 -3.00 -5.73 11.50
CA SER A 78 -3.73 -4.74 12.31
C SER A 78 -2.84 -3.57 12.72
N TRP A 79 -1.58 -3.83 13.05
CA TRP A 79 -0.62 -2.79 13.40
C TRP A 79 -0.27 -1.91 12.20
N ILE A 80 -0.05 -2.51 11.01
CA ILE A 80 0.23 -1.77 9.77
C ILE A 80 -0.96 -0.90 9.40
N THR A 81 -2.19 -1.44 9.42
CA THR A 81 -3.42 -0.70 9.09
C THR A 81 -3.67 0.45 10.06
N ALA A 82 -3.41 0.25 11.36
CA ALA A 82 -3.52 1.30 12.35
C ALA A 82 -2.52 2.45 12.10
N LYS A 83 -1.29 2.13 11.71
CA LYS A 83 -0.27 3.14 11.37
C LYS A 83 -0.62 3.90 10.09
N HIS A 84 -1.10 3.21 9.07
CA HIS A 84 -1.54 3.85 7.83
C HIS A 84 -2.75 4.77 8.04
N ARG A 85 -3.64 4.40 8.96
CA ARG A 85 -4.74 5.28 9.37
C ARG A 85 -4.24 6.61 9.97
N VAL A 86 -3.20 6.59 10.81
CA VAL A 86 -2.59 7.82 11.35
C VAL A 86 -2.10 8.74 10.23
N HIS A 87 -1.55 8.15 9.16
CA HIS A 87 -1.16 8.89 7.96
C HIS A 87 -2.36 9.55 7.26
N HIS A 88 -3.49 8.87 7.15
CA HIS A 88 -4.73 9.46 6.60
C HIS A 88 -5.32 10.57 7.47
N GLU A 89 -5.27 10.43 8.78
CA GLU A 89 -5.73 11.47 9.72
C GLU A 89 -4.88 12.73 9.64
N ASN A 90 -3.58 12.56 9.36
CA ASN A 90 -2.65 13.67 9.18
C ASN A 90 -1.52 13.28 8.20
N MET A 91 -1.64 13.71 6.96
CA MET A 91 -0.68 13.41 5.88
C MET A 91 0.76 13.93 6.14
N HIS A 92 0.97 14.80 7.14
CA HIS A 92 2.29 15.27 7.55
C HIS A 92 2.96 14.36 8.59
N LYS A 93 2.22 13.43 9.19
CA LYS A 93 2.77 12.36 9.99
C LYS A 93 3.24 11.24 9.08
N GLY A 94 4.34 10.60 9.41
CA GLY A 94 4.94 9.51 8.65
C GLY A 94 4.00 8.36 8.30
N ASN A 95 4.52 7.14 8.30
CA ASN A 95 3.76 5.93 7.96
C ASN A 95 3.27 5.91 6.50
N TYR A 96 4.14 6.32 5.58
CA TYR A 96 3.82 6.44 4.14
C TYR A 96 3.67 5.09 3.44
N ALA A 97 4.34 4.05 3.95
CA ALA A 97 4.34 2.74 3.32
C ALA A 97 3.02 1.99 3.56
N THR A 98 2.45 1.45 2.49
CA THR A 98 1.13 0.80 2.54
C THR A 98 1.18 -0.71 2.77
N ILE A 99 2.26 -1.41 2.39
CA ILE A 99 2.34 -2.87 2.48
C ILE A 99 3.16 -3.33 3.67
N THR A 100 4.24 -2.62 3.94
CA THR A 100 5.14 -2.90 5.06
C THR A 100 5.75 -1.61 5.57
N LEU A 101 5.82 -1.42 6.86
CA LEU A 101 6.42 -0.24 7.48
C LEU A 101 7.96 -0.30 7.49
N LEU A 102 8.57 -1.21 6.74
CA LEU A 102 10.02 -1.35 6.64
C LEU A 102 10.68 -0.06 6.13
N TYR A 103 10.10 0.54 5.08
CA TYR A 103 10.61 1.78 4.52
C TYR A 103 10.47 2.95 5.49
N ASP A 104 9.34 3.06 6.18
CA ASP A 104 9.17 4.08 7.23
C ASP A 104 10.20 3.93 8.34
N LYS A 105 10.49 2.70 8.73
CA LYS A 105 11.56 2.43 9.72
C LYS A 105 12.94 2.79 9.18
N LEU A 106 13.25 2.48 7.92
CA LEU A 106 14.55 2.78 7.31
C LEU A 106 14.78 4.28 7.13
N PHE A 107 13.74 5.03 6.78
CA PHE A 107 13.82 6.47 6.55
C PHE A 107 13.47 7.31 7.78
N GLY A 108 13.17 6.68 8.93
CA GLY A 108 12.84 7.39 10.17
C GLY A 108 11.48 8.12 10.11
N THR A 109 10.56 7.65 9.26
CA THR A 109 9.22 8.21 9.09
C THR A 109 8.13 7.39 9.80
N LEU A 110 8.52 6.38 10.57
CA LEU A 110 7.59 5.62 11.40
C LEU A 110 7.21 6.44 12.64
N ASP A 111 5.93 6.81 12.76
CA ASP A 111 5.35 7.59 13.85
C ASP A 111 4.53 6.69 14.81
#